data_4710cb022cdb35262c3ed5abe12875ae
#
_entry.id   4710cb022cdb35262c3ed5abe12875ae
#
_cell.length_a   1.000
_cell.length_b   1.000
_cell.length_c   1.000
_cell.angle_alpha   90.00
_cell.angle_beta   90.00
_cell.angle_gamma   90.00
#
_symmetry.space_group_name_H-M   'P 1'
#
loop_
_entity.id
_entity.type
_entity.pdbx_description
1 polymer ?
#
loop_
_entity_poly.entity_id
_entity_poly.type
_entity_poly.pdbx_seq_one_letter_code
_entity_poly.pdbx_strand_id
1 'polypeptide(L)'
;MDQAALYMIRVNGHLGATVLSAFPALAWQYHGAQTVLTGLLDRSALYGVLAEAEALGLDLVEVRQLAPGRRSPGSDDHRSP
;
A
#
# COMPACT_ATOMS: atom_id res chain seq x y z
N MET A 1 -3.30 -19.62 1.94
CA MET A 1 -2.25 -18.83 1.32
C MET A 1 -2.78 -17.47 0.94
N ASP A 2 -2.08 -16.44 1.36
CA ASP A 2 -2.53 -15.09 1.08
C ASP A 2 -2.24 -14.73 -0.36
N GLN A 3 -3.13 -13.97 -0.91
CA GLN A 3 -2.93 -13.44 -2.24
C GLN A 3 -2.55 -11.98 -2.14
N ALA A 4 -1.75 -11.53 -3.08
CA ALA A 4 -1.39 -10.13 -3.14
C ALA A 4 -2.61 -9.31 -3.53
N ALA A 5 -2.69 -8.13 -2.97
CA ALA A 5 -3.71 -7.16 -3.31
C ALA A 5 -3.04 -5.82 -3.54
N LEU A 6 -3.71 -4.95 -4.26
CA LEU A 6 -3.17 -3.62 -4.50
C LEU A 6 -3.50 -2.76 -3.29
N TYR A 7 -2.45 -2.26 -2.65
CA TYR A 7 -2.58 -1.41 -1.47
C TYR A 7 -2.06 -0.02 -1.75
N MET A 8 -2.66 0.94 -1.08
CA MET A 8 -2.20 2.31 -1.07
C MET A 8 -1.87 2.68 0.37
N ILE A 9 -0.69 3.26 0.57
CA ILE A 9 -0.24 3.70 1.87
C ILE A 9 0.10 5.18 1.75
N ARG A 10 -0.53 5.98 2.58
CA ARG A 10 -0.33 7.43 2.54
C ARG A 10 0.40 7.86 3.81
N VAL A 11 1.45 8.63 3.63
CA VAL A 11 2.21 9.16 4.76
C VAL A 11 2.36 10.66 4.60
N ASN A 12 2.43 11.36 5.70
CA ASN A 12 2.69 12.81 5.68
C ASN A 12 4.13 13.06 5.29
N GLY A 13 4.32 14.14 4.56
CA GLY A 13 5.65 14.57 4.16
C GLY A 13 6.08 13.97 2.83
N HIS A 14 7.11 14.55 2.27
CA HIS A 14 7.71 14.07 1.04
C HIS A 14 8.92 13.22 1.41
N LEU A 15 8.80 11.92 1.19
CA LEU A 15 9.87 11.00 1.54
C LEU A 15 11.03 11.15 0.55
N GLY A 16 12.24 11.19 1.07
CA GLY A 16 13.41 11.27 0.23
C GLY A 16 13.77 9.93 -0.38
N ALA A 17 14.72 9.97 -1.32
CA ALA A 17 15.11 8.78 -2.06
C ALA A 17 15.62 7.67 -1.16
N THR A 18 16.35 8.03 -0.10
CA THR A 18 16.90 7.04 0.81
C THR A 18 15.78 6.26 1.50
N VAL A 19 14.75 6.97 1.96
CA VAL A 19 13.62 6.32 2.61
C VAL A 19 12.83 5.50 1.60
N LEU A 20 12.60 6.05 0.41
CA LEU A 20 11.83 5.35 -0.61
C LEU A 20 12.52 4.06 -1.05
N SER A 21 13.84 4.02 -0.99
CA SER A 21 14.57 2.83 -1.38
C SER A 21 14.33 1.66 -0.42
N ALA A 22 13.78 1.92 0.75
CA ALA A 22 13.41 0.85 1.68
C ALA A 22 12.15 0.11 1.23
N PHE A 23 11.45 0.63 0.23
CA PHE A 23 10.21 0.04 -0.24
C PHE A 23 10.28 -0.23 -1.73
N PRO A 24 11.21 -1.11 -2.17
CA PRO A 24 11.42 -1.29 -3.60
C PRO A 24 10.23 -1.91 -4.34
N ALA A 25 9.34 -2.57 -3.61
CA ALA A 25 8.17 -3.20 -4.23
C ALA A 25 7.04 -2.20 -4.45
N LEU A 26 7.18 -0.97 -3.99
CA LEU A 26 6.12 0.01 -4.07
C LEU A 26 6.49 1.11 -5.05
N ALA A 27 5.50 1.54 -5.81
CA ALA A 27 5.61 2.78 -6.57
C ALA A 27 5.24 3.93 -5.65
N TRP A 28 5.73 5.12 -5.93
CA TRP A 28 5.47 6.23 -5.05
C TRP A 28 5.16 7.48 -5.86
N GLN A 29 4.50 8.41 -5.22
CA GLN A 29 4.08 9.63 -5.87
C GLN A 29 3.83 10.66 -4.80
N TYR A 30 4.27 11.89 -5.01
CA TYR A 30 3.95 12.98 -4.10
C TYR A 30 2.57 13.49 -4.43
N HIS A 31 1.82 13.79 -3.37
CA HIS A 31 0.45 14.24 -3.53
C HIS A 31 0.18 15.30 -2.47
N GLY A 32 0.26 16.56 -2.86
CA GLY A 32 0.19 17.64 -1.90
C GLY A 32 1.36 17.56 -0.96
N ALA A 33 1.10 17.61 0.33
CA ALA A 33 2.14 17.51 1.35
C ALA A 33 2.45 16.07 1.74
N GLN A 34 1.92 15.09 1.01
CA GLN A 34 2.01 13.69 1.39
C GLN A 34 2.71 12.88 0.31
N THR A 35 3.18 11.71 0.71
CA THR A 35 3.69 10.72 -0.23
C THR A 35 2.72 9.54 -0.24
N VAL A 36 2.38 9.08 -1.43
CA VAL A 36 1.47 7.94 -1.62
C VAL A 36 2.28 6.80 -2.20
N LEU A 37 2.22 5.66 -1.54
CA LEU A 37 2.93 4.45 -1.96
C LEU A 37 1.89 3.42 -2.38
N THR A 38 2.10 2.80 -3.54
CA THR A 38 1.16 1.80 -4.03
C THR A 38 1.93 0.58 -4.52
N GLY A 39 1.32 -0.57 -4.35
CA GLY A 39 1.93 -1.79 -4.84
C GLY A 39 1.11 -3.01 -4.49
N LEU A 40 1.47 -4.12 -5.12
CA LEU A 40 0.85 -5.40 -4.83
C LEU A 40 1.57 -6.04 -3.65
N LEU A 41 0.82 -6.30 -2.59
CA LEU A 41 1.39 -6.84 -1.37
C LEU A 41 0.50 -7.96 -0.86
N ASP A 42 1.11 -9.07 -0.46
CA ASP A 42 0.37 -10.04 0.34
C ASP A 42 0.38 -9.57 1.79
N ARG A 43 -0.27 -10.33 2.66
CA ARG A 43 -0.42 -9.91 4.04
C ARG A 43 0.94 -9.75 4.73
N SER A 44 1.82 -10.70 4.51
CA SER A 44 3.13 -10.65 5.14
C SER A 44 3.92 -9.44 4.67
N ALA A 45 3.89 -9.18 3.37
CA ALA A 45 4.58 -8.03 2.81
C ALA A 45 3.98 -6.73 3.32
N LEU A 46 2.66 -6.68 3.45
CA LEU A 46 2.00 -5.50 3.98
C LEU A 46 2.47 -5.20 5.40
N TYR A 47 2.47 -6.22 6.24
CA TYR A 47 2.93 -6.02 7.62
C TYR A 47 4.39 -5.63 7.66
N GLY A 48 5.20 -6.20 6.76
CA GLY A 48 6.60 -5.81 6.68
C GLY A 48 6.78 -4.35 6.31
N VAL A 49 5.99 -3.87 5.35
CA VAL A 49 6.03 -2.47 4.96
C VAL A 49 5.61 -1.57 6.12
N LEU A 50 4.55 -1.94 6.84
CA LEU A 50 4.08 -1.13 7.95
C LEU A 50 5.10 -1.11 9.08
N ALA A 51 5.74 -2.24 9.35
CA ALA A 51 6.77 -2.29 10.38
C ALA A 51 7.97 -1.44 10.00
N GLU A 52 8.35 -1.47 8.73
CA GLU A 52 9.46 -0.66 8.26
C GLU A 52 9.12 0.82 8.36
N ALA A 53 7.91 1.19 7.98
CA ALA A 53 7.48 2.58 8.09
C ALA A 53 7.54 3.04 9.54
N GLU A 54 7.12 2.20 10.45
CA GLU A 54 7.17 2.53 11.86
C GLU A 54 8.59 2.67 12.35
N ALA A 55 9.46 1.75 11.93
CA ALA A 55 10.87 1.80 12.33
C ALA A 55 11.55 3.06 11.82
N LEU A 56 11.15 3.55 10.67
CA LEU A 56 11.69 4.77 10.09
C LEU A 56 11.04 6.03 10.64
N GLY A 57 10.04 5.89 11.49
CA GLY A 57 9.36 7.03 12.08
C GLY A 57 8.45 7.77 11.13
N LEU A 58 7.92 7.09 10.12
CA LEU A 58 7.04 7.71 9.17
C LEU A 58 5.67 7.94 9.79
N ASP A 59 5.04 9.03 9.38
CA ASP A 59 3.73 9.41 9.90
C ASP A 59 2.65 8.84 8.97
N LEU A 60 2.20 7.63 9.29
CA LEU A 60 1.18 6.96 8.49
C LEU A 60 -0.16 7.65 8.65
N VAL A 61 -0.76 7.98 7.53
CA VAL A 61 -2.06 8.65 7.50
C VAL A 61 -3.16 7.65 7.17
N GLU A 62 -2.90 6.78 6.20
CA GLU A 62 -3.94 5.89 5.71
C GLU A 62 -3.32 4.66 5.08
N VAL A 63 -3.96 3.51 5.28
CA VAL A 63 -3.65 2.28 4.56
C VAL A 63 -4.97 1.80 3.98
N ARG A 64 -4.99 1.60 2.68
CA ARG A 64 -6.22 1.21 2.01
C ARG A 64 -5.94 0.14 0.99
N GLN A 65 -6.78 -0.88 0.97
CA GLN A 65 -6.76 -1.86 -0.10
C GLN A 65 -7.54 -1.32 -1.27
N LEU A 66 -6.88 -1.12 -2.40
CA LEU A 66 -7.51 -0.53 -3.57
C LEU A 66 -8.23 -1.56 -4.40
N ALA A 67 -7.68 -2.77 -4.46
CA ALA A 67 -8.28 -3.82 -5.26
C ALA A 67 -7.82 -5.15 -4.71
N PRO A 68 -8.66 -6.17 -4.75
CA PRO A 68 -8.23 -7.51 -4.34
C PRO A 68 -7.19 -8.02 -5.33
N GLY A 69 -6.31 -8.89 -4.84
CA GLY A 69 -5.31 -9.48 -5.68
C GLY A 69 -5.90 -10.39 -6.71
N ARG A 70 -7.05 -10.98 -6.40
CA ARG A 70 -7.73 -11.83 -7.33
C ARG A 70 -9.22 -11.60 -7.22
N ARG A 71 -9.84 -11.40 -8.35
CA ARG A 71 -11.24 -11.14 -8.37
C ARG A 71 -12.01 -12.44 -8.52
N SER A 72 -13.00 -12.60 -7.70
CA SER A 72 -13.88 -13.74 -7.79
C SER A 72 -14.88 -13.47 -8.90
N PRO A 73 -15.01 -14.37 -9.87
CA PRO A 73 -15.87 -14.08 -11.01
C PRO A 73 -17.31 -13.81 -10.66
N GLY A 74 -17.81 -14.41 -9.62
CA GLY A 74 -19.20 -14.23 -9.30
C GLY A 74 -19.47 -13.14 -8.31
N SER A 75 -18.45 -12.52 -7.80
CA SER A 75 -18.65 -11.67 -6.66
C SER A 75 -19.17 -10.32 -7.03
N ASP A 76 -19.06 -9.99 -8.24
CA ASP A 76 -19.46 -8.70 -8.55
C ASP A 76 -20.79 -8.64 -9.03
N ASP A 77 -21.31 -9.38 -8.89
CA ASP A 77 -22.48 -9.30 -9.32
C ASP A 77 -23.48 -9.17 -8.40
N HIS A 78 -23.03 -9.02 -7.87
CA HIS A 78 -23.59 -8.91 -7.25
C HIS A 78 -23.99 -8.09 -6.93
N ARG A 79 -24.14 -7.86 -6.96
CA ARG A 79 -24.48 -7.15 -6.86
C ARG A 79 -25.29 -6.79 -7.33
N SER A 80 -25.69 -6.89 -7.50
CA SER A 80 -26.26 -6.65 -8.03
C SER A 80 -26.89 -6.73 -8.35
N PRO A 81 -27.32 -6.76 -8.46
CA PRO A 81 -28.12 -6.62 -8.76
C PRO A 81 -28.93 -6.68 -8.88
#